data_8a0d098ecdc334fbac8149090ee5d011
#
_entry.id   8a0d098ecdc334fbac8149090ee5d011
#
_cell.length_a   1.000
_cell.length_b   1.000
_cell.length_c   1.000
_cell.angle_alpha   90.00
_cell.angle_beta   90.00
_cell.angle_gamma   90.00
#
_symmetry.space_group_name_H-M   'P 1'
#
loop_
_entity.id
_entity.type
_entity.pdbx_description
1 polymer ?
#
loop_
_entity_poly.entity_id
_entity_poly.type
_entity_poly.pdbx_seq_one_letter_code
_entity_poly.pdbx_strand_id
1 'polypeptide(L)'
;MTSIRLLASLASSIRLLASLALAGTLAAGPALAQGELNLYSYRESKLLQPLLEAFTKDTGVKVNVISAANGLEQRIKTEGANSPADVMLVVDISRLEDAVQAGITAPINSKVIDSTVPAQYRDPEGHWAAVALRARVIYASKERVPQTAITYEELADPKWKGKICTRSGQHMYNNGLFAAVIAKLGEAKAEEWLKGLKANLAQKPSGGDRETARDIAAGKCDLGIGNTYYWALMNDVEADKKPWATATKVILPTFQGGGTQVNISGVALIKTAPNKANAMKFIEWMVSDKAQQLHADATYEYPMKAGVPVNKTIASYGTLKADPLPMSQMAANRKKASALVDKVGFDN
;
A
#
# COMPACT_ATOMS: atom_id res chain seq x y z
N MET A 1 49.55 -54.52 -66.72
CA MET A 1 48.55 -53.50 -67.01
C MET A 1 47.28 -53.93 -66.32
N THR A 2 47.12 -53.72 -65.04
CA THR A 2 45.85 -53.92 -64.28
C THR A 2 46.09 -53.54 -62.80
N SER A 3 46.02 -52.31 -62.45
CA SER A 3 45.96 -51.87 -61.01
C SER A 3 45.71 -50.40 -60.90
N ILE A 4 44.57 -49.87 -61.32
CA ILE A 4 44.04 -48.52 -60.95
C ILE A 4 42.52 -48.55 -61.13
N ARG A 5 41.77 -49.19 -60.25
CA ARG A 5 40.31 -49.00 -60.12
C ARG A 5 39.76 -49.53 -58.80
N LEU A 6 40.39 -49.21 -57.66
CA LEU A 6 39.80 -49.63 -56.36
C LEU A 6 40.05 -48.63 -55.24
N LEU A 7 40.15 -47.33 -55.54
CA LEU A 7 40.34 -46.28 -54.51
C LEU A 7 39.35 -45.13 -54.58
N ALA A 8 38.30 -45.26 -55.40
CA ALA A 8 37.30 -44.18 -55.54
C ALA A 8 35.95 -44.41 -54.82
N SER A 9 35.79 -45.55 -54.10
CA SER A 9 34.49 -45.92 -53.47
C SER A 9 34.39 -45.74 -51.92
N LEU A 10 35.50 -45.36 -51.29
CA LEU A 10 35.51 -45.21 -49.81
C LEU A 10 35.51 -43.74 -49.34
N ALA A 11 35.51 -42.77 -50.23
CA ALA A 11 35.49 -41.34 -49.85
C ALA A 11 34.10 -40.73 -49.81
N SER A 12 33.05 -41.41 -50.28
CA SER A 12 31.67 -40.85 -50.29
C SER A 12 30.82 -41.22 -49.09
N SER A 13 31.21 -42.21 -48.28
CA SER A 13 30.41 -42.70 -47.15
C SER A 13 30.72 -42.00 -45.79
N ILE A 14 31.79 -41.20 -45.75
CA ILE A 14 32.20 -40.51 -44.48
C ILE A 14 31.71 -39.06 -44.41
N ARG A 15 31.16 -38.52 -45.50
CA ARG A 15 30.62 -37.12 -45.49
C ARG A 15 29.16 -36.98 -45.14
N LEU A 16 28.42 -38.08 -44.93
CA LEU A 16 26.99 -38.01 -44.61
C LEU A 16 26.66 -38.24 -43.14
N LEU A 17 27.62 -38.51 -42.28
CA LEU A 17 27.43 -38.72 -40.83
C LEU A 17 27.92 -37.58 -39.94
N ALA A 18 28.51 -36.51 -40.53
CA ALA A 18 29.00 -35.35 -39.81
C ALA A 18 28.00 -34.17 -39.80
N SER A 19 26.80 -34.30 -40.42
CA SER A 19 25.83 -33.18 -40.56
C SER A 19 24.60 -33.30 -39.65
N LEU A 20 24.50 -34.28 -38.76
CA LEU A 20 23.33 -34.47 -37.90
C LEU A 20 23.62 -34.30 -36.39
N ALA A 21 24.77 -33.79 -35.99
CA ALA A 21 25.13 -33.61 -34.57
C ALA A 21 25.29 -32.14 -34.16
N LEU A 22 24.80 -31.19 -34.97
CA LEU A 22 24.92 -29.74 -34.65
C LEU A 22 23.57 -29.01 -34.54
N ALA A 23 22.50 -29.73 -34.18
CA ALA A 23 21.18 -29.14 -33.95
C ALA A 23 20.66 -29.58 -32.56
N GLY A 24 21.21 -29.03 -31.50
CA GLY A 24 20.73 -29.45 -30.18
C GLY A 24 21.34 -28.82 -28.95
N THR A 25 22.03 -27.70 -29.07
CA THR A 25 22.37 -26.86 -27.91
C THR A 25 21.91 -25.43 -28.19
N LEU A 26 20.60 -25.23 -28.20
CA LEU A 26 20.07 -23.94 -27.78
C LEU A 26 20.46 -23.82 -26.31
N ALA A 27 21.67 -23.31 -26.06
CA ALA A 27 22.09 -22.86 -24.77
C ALA A 27 21.00 -21.88 -24.31
N ALA A 28 20.25 -22.24 -23.26
CA ALA A 28 19.59 -21.26 -22.44
C ALA A 28 20.69 -20.35 -21.89
N GLY A 29 21.08 -19.36 -22.69
CA GLY A 29 21.93 -18.28 -22.22
C GLY A 29 21.26 -17.70 -20.97
N PRO A 30 22.03 -17.23 -19.97
CA PRO A 30 21.43 -16.52 -18.82
C PRO A 30 20.54 -15.45 -19.43
N ALA A 31 19.26 -15.44 -19.06
CA ALA A 31 18.34 -14.39 -19.45
C ALA A 31 18.99 -13.07 -18.98
N LEU A 32 19.58 -12.34 -19.92
CA LEU A 32 20.14 -11.03 -19.64
C LEU A 32 19.02 -10.22 -19.02
N ALA A 33 19.24 -9.67 -17.84
CA ALA A 33 18.28 -8.81 -17.17
C ALA A 33 17.77 -7.79 -18.19
N GLN A 34 16.45 -7.74 -18.40
CA GLN A 34 15.83 -6.84 -19.41
C GLN A 34 15.87 -5.37 -18.96
N GLY A 35 17.00 -4.92 -18.43
CA GLY A 35 17.20 -3.60 -17.88
C GLY A 35 16.92 -3.53 -16.38
N GLU A 36 16.81 -2.33 -15.89
CA GLU A 36 16.59 -2.06 -14.46
C GLU A 36 15.38 -1.14 -14.22
N LEU A 37 14.97 -1.07 -12.96
CA LEU A 37 13.95 -0.17 -12.43
C LEU A 37 14.47 0.42 -11.12
N ASN A 38 14.37 1.72 -10.96
CA ASN A 38 14.72 2.43 -9.72
C ASN A 38 13.45 2.82 -8.97
N LEU A 39 13.16 2.11 -7.89
CA LEU A 39 11.98 2.27 -7.06
C LEU A 39 12.30 3.14 -5.83
N TYR A 40 11.65 4.28 -5.70
CA TYR A 40 11.70 5.11 -4.51
C TYR A 40 10.49 4.78 -3.63
N SER A 41 10.71 4.32 -2.38
CA SER A 41 9.64 3.76 -1.56
C SER A 41 9.63 4.31 -0.13
N TYR A 42 8.42 4.58 0.35
CA TYR A 42 8.15 4.85 1.77
C TYR A 42 7.79 3.59 2.55
N ARG A 43 7.71 2.45 1.89
CA ARG A 43 7.50 1.15 2.55
C ARG A 43 8.85 0.54 2.93
N GLU A 44 8.88 -0.12 4.07
CA GLU A 44 10.03 -0.89 4.50
C GLU A 44 10.42 -1.93 3.45
N SER A 45 11.69 -1.96 3.06
CA SER A 45 12.21 -2.86 2.01
C SER A 45 11.89 -4.33 2.28
N LYS A 46 11.92 -4.76 3.55
CA LYS A 46 11.59 -6.13 3.95
C LYS A 46 10.18 -6.57 3.53
N LEU A 47 9.21 -5.66 3.58
CA LEU A 47 7.82 -5.95 3.16
C LEU A 47 7.66 -5.99 1.64
N LEU A 48 8.56 -5.33 0.90
CA LEU A 48 8.54 -5.33 -0.57
C LEU A 48 9.30 -6.50 -1.17
N GLN A 49 10.27 -7.06 -0.44
CA GLN A 49 11.18 -8.06 -0.98
C GLN A 49 10.48 -9.20 -1.75
N PRO A 50 9.42 -9.84 -1.23
CA PRO A 50 8.74 -10.92 -1.97
C PRO A 50 8.14 -10.48 -3.30
N LEU A 51 7.62 -9.23 -3.36
CA LEU A 51 7.08 -8.65 -4.59
C LEU A 51 8.17 -8.36 -5.61
N LEU A 52 9.28 -7.77 -5.16
CA LEU A 52 10.38 -7.38 -6.05
C LEU A 52 11.08 -8.59 -6.65
N GLU A 53 11.28 -9.64 -5.86
CA GLU A 53 11.83 -10.92 -6.33
C GLU A 53 10.89 -11.58 -7.34
N ALA A 54 9.59 -11.60 -7.06
CA ALA A 54 8.60 -12.14 -7.98
C ALA A 54 8.53 -11.34 -9.29
N PHE A 55 8.54 -10.01 -9.23
CA PHE A 55 8.60 -9.16 -10.41
C PHE A 55 9.84 -9.41 -11.25
N THR A 56 11.02 -9.46 -10.61
CA THR A 56 12.28 -9.76 -11.30
C THR A 56 12.27 -11.14 -11.95
N LYS A 57 11.73 -12.15 -11.24
CA LYS A 57 11.57 -13.51 -11.78
C LYS A 57 10.65 -13.55 -12.99
N ASP A 58 9.55 -12.80 -12.97
CA ASP A 58 8.55 -12.82 -14.04
C ASP A 58 8.99 -12.02 -15.28
N THR A 59 9.81 -10.99 -15.08
CA THR A 59 10.08 -9.99 -16.13
C THR A 59 11.55 -9.90 -16.56
N GLY A 60 12.47 -10.46 -15.78
CA GLY A 60 13.91 -10.26 -15.95
C GLY A 60 14.41 -8.87 -15.58
N VAL A 61 13.55 -7.95 -15.12
CA VAL A 61 13.91 -6.57 -14.74
C VAL A 61 14.45 -6.57 -13.32
N LYS A 62 15.67 -6.05 -13.13
CA LYS A 62 16.26 -5.83 -11.80
C LYS A 62 15.65 -4.60 -11.15
N VAL A 63 15.25 -4.71 -9.87
CA VAL A 63 14.73 -3.56 -9.13
C VAL A 63 15.76 -3.06 -8.11
N ASN A 64 16.15 -1.80 -8.26
CA ASN A 64 16.97 -1.07 -7.29
C ASN A 64 16.04 -0.26 -6.40
N VAL A 65 16.15 -0.40 -5.08
CA VAL A 65 15.23 0.26 -4.13
C VAL A 65 15.96 1.30 -3.32
N ILE A 66 15.38 2.49 -3.25
CA ILE A 66 15.73 3.53 -2.29
C ILE A 66 14.54 3.70 -1.34
N SER A 67 14.74 3.34 -0.07
CA SER A 67 13.72 3.50 0.97
C SER A 67 14.09 4.61 1.93
N ALA A 68 13.10 5.44 2.30
CA ALA A 68 13.24 6.48 3.29
C ALA A 68 11.92 6.67 4.07
N ALA A 69 12.02 7.19 5.29
CA ALA A 69 10.84 7.54 6.08
C ALA A 69 10.18 8.83 5.58
N ASN A 70 10.96 9.78 5.06
CA ASN A 70 10.50 11.10 4.60
C ASN A 70 11.40 11.63 3.48
N GLY A 71 10.91 12.63 2.72
CA GLY A 71 11.73 13.49 1.87
C GLY A 71 12.03 12.95 0.47
N LEU A 72 11.41 11.86 0.03
CA LEU A 72 11.66 11.32 -1.32
C LEU A 72 11.15 12.26 -2.41
N GLU A 73 10.01 12.94 -2.22
CA GLU A 73 9.48 13.93 -3.16
C GLU A 73 10.46 15.09 -3.34
N GLN A 74 10.97 15.61 -2.22
CA GLN A 74 11.95 16.70 -2.24
C GLN A 74 13.27 16.25 -2.88
N ARG A 75 13.71 15.03 -2.62
CA ARG A 75 14.90 14.45 -3.23
C ARG A 75 14.75 14.37 -4.74
N ILE A 76 13.66 13.77 -5.27
CA ILE A 76 13.40 13.68 -6.70
C ILE A 76 13.34 15.07 -7.33
N LYS A 77 12.66 16.02 -6.66
CA LYS A 77 12.59 17.41 -7.13
C LYS A 77 13.95 18.07 -7.21
N THR A 78 14.81 17.84 -6.22
CA THR A 78 16.19 18.41 -6.19
C THR A 78 17.09 17.75 -7.23
N GLU A 79 16.97 16.44 -7.44
CA GLU A 79 17.69 15.71 -8.49
C GLU A 79 17.26 16.18 -9.90
N GLY A 80 16.01 16.64 -10.06
CA GLY A 80 15.48 17.21 -11.29
C GLY A 80 15.56 16.26 -12.47
N ALA A 81 16.09 16.73 -13.61
CA ALA A 81 16.27 15.91 -14.82
C ALA A 81 17.27 14.76 -14.66
N ASN A 82 18.12 14.82 -13.64
CA ASN A 82 19.12 13.78 -13.35
C ASN A 82 18.61 12.75 -12.33
N SER A 83 17.36 12.83 -11.90
CA SER A 83 16.81 11.85 -10.98
C SER A 83 16.82 10.45 -11.60
N PRO A 84 17.40 9.45 -10.92
CA PRO A 84 17.34 8.08 -11.39
C PRO A 84 15.99 7.43 -11.09
N ALA A 85 15.10 8.07 -10.34
CA ALA A 85 13.81 7.50 -9.93
C ALA A 85 12.90 7.21 -11.13
N ASP A 86 12.37 6.00 -11.21
CA ASP A 86 11.40 5.58 -12.22
C ASP A 86 9.98 5.54 -11.66
N VAL A 87 9.82 4.94 -10.48
CA VAL A 87 8.53 4.77 -9.81
C VAL A 87 8.67 5.20 -8.35
N MET A 88 7.64 5.87 -7.85
CA MET A 88 7.46 6.13 -6.43
C MET A 88 6.36 5.21 -5.90
N LEU A 89 6.65 4.45 -4.82
CA LEU A 89 5.68 3.63 -4.12
C LEU A 89 5.47 4.16 -2.72
N VAL A 90 4.25 4.49 -2.39
CA VAL A 90 3.89 5.13 -1.12
C VAL A 90 2.83 4.36 -0.36
N VAL A 91 2.68 4.68 0.91
CA VAL A 91 1.72 4.05 1.83
C VAL A 91 0.62 5.00 2.31
N ASP A 92 0.42 6.12 1.61
CA ASP A 92 -0.60 7.11 1.95
C ASP A 92 -0.89 8.02 0.75
N ILE A 93 -2.18 8.28 0.49
CA ILE A 93 -2.61 9.20 -0.58
C ILE A 93 -1.93 10.57 -0.49
N SER A 94 -1.64 11.01 0.73
CA SER A 94 -0.99 12.30 0.94
C SER A 94 0.34 12.46 0.22
N ARG A 95 1.14 11.40 0.19
CA ARG A 95 2.44 11.39 -0.47
C ARG A 95 2.30 11.45 -1.99
N LEU A 96 1.25 10.82 -2.54
CA LEU A 96 0.96 10.88 -3.97
C LEU A 96 0.57 12.30 -4.38
N GLU A 97 -0.31 12.92 -3.63
CA GLU A 97 -0.72 14.29 -3.87
C GLU A 97 0.45 15.29 -3.71
N ASP A 98 1.30 15.10 -2.69
CA ASP A 98 2.49 15.91 -2.51
C ASP A 98 3.45 15.76 -3.73
N ALA A 99 3.57 14.55 -4.30
CA ALA A 99 4.37 14.31 -5.51
C ALA A 99 3.76 14.98 -6.76
N VAL A 100 2.43 14.94 -6.90
CA VAL A 100 1.70 15.65 -7.98
C VAL A 100 1.91 17.16 -7.84
N GLN A 101 1.69 17.73 -6.65
CA GLN A 101 1.88 19.15 -6.38
C GLN A 101 3.33 19.60 -6.57
N ALA A 102 4.30 18.73 -6.32
CA ALA A 102 5.72 18.99 -6.58
C ALA A 102 6.07 18.97 -8.08
N GLY A 103 5.14 18.53 -8.97
CA GLY A 103 5.33 18.44 -10.41
C GLY A 103 6.33 17.37 -10.87
N ILE A 104 6.55 16.33 -10.03
CA ILE A 104 7.54 15.27 -10.28
C ILE A 104 6.94 14.02 -10.92
N THR A 105 5.63 13.95 -11.10
CA THR A 105 4.90 12.80 -11.65
C THR A 105 4.51 12.99 -13.11
N ALA A 106 4.25 11.90 -13.80
CA ALA A 106 3.68 11.87 -15.15
C ALA A 106 2.42 10.97 -15.18
N PRO A 107 1.48 11.20 -16.12
CA PRO A 107 0.31 10.36 -16.26
C PRO A 107 0.66 8.90 -16.58
N ILE A 108 -0.02 7.99 -15.88
CA ILE A 108 0.00 6.54 -16.11
C ILE A 108 -1.07 6.23 -17.17
N ASN A 109 -0.67 6.19 -18.42
CA ASN A 109 -1.55 5.86 -19.53
C ASN A 109 -1.58 4.33 -19.72
N SER A 110 -2.46 3.63 -19.00
CA SER A 110 -2.54 2.17 -19.03
C SER A 110 -3.97 1.66 -18.97
N LYS A 111 -4.37 0.94 -20.01
CA LYS A 111 -5.67 0.24 -20.04
C LYS A 111 -5.79 -0.83 -18.95
N VAL A 112 -4.66 -1.42 -18.54
CA VAL A 112 -4.62 -2.40 -17.45
C VAL A 112 -5.00 -1.74 -16.13
N ILE A 113 -4.40 -0.59 -15.84
CA ILE A 113 -4.73 0.19 -14.63
C ILE A 113 -6.19 0.67 -14.70
N ASP A 114 -6.63 1.19 -15.83
CA ASP A 114 -7.99 1.72 -16.00
C ASP A 114 -9.08 0.66 -15.81
N SER A 115 -8.82 -0.56 -16.24
CA SER A 115 -9.77 -1.68 -16.10
C SER A 115 -9.71 -2.38 -14.75
N THR A 116 -8.59 -2.27 -14.01
CA THR A 116 -8.38 -3.03 -12.78
C THR A 116 -8.60 -2.19 -11.52
N VAL A 117 -8.18 -0.92 -11.52
CA VAL A 117 -8.27 -0.04 -10.36
C VAL A 117 -9.51 0.85 -10.49
N PRO A 118 -10.48 0.78 -9.55
CA PRO A 118 -11.66 1.63 -9.60
C PRO A 118 -11.32 3.14 -9.63
N ALA A 119 -12.12 3.94 -10.32
CA ALA A 119 -11.86 5.36 -10.55
C ALA A 119 -11.63 6.16 -9.26
N GLN A 120 -12.35 5.84 -8.17
CA GLN A 120 -12.19 6.50 -6.87
C GLN A 120 -10.82 6.28 -6.21
N TYR A 121 -10.06 5.30 -6.68
CA TYR A 121 -8.71 4.93 -6.21
C TYR A 121 -7.62 5.23 -7.23
N ARG A 122 -7.91 6.08 -8.20
CA ARG A 122 -6.98 6.62 -9.19
C ARG A 122 -7.04 8.13 -9.20
N ASP A 123 -5.94 8.75 -9.60
CA ASP A 123 -5.94 10.17 -9.88
C ASP A 123 -6.80 10.49 -11.12
N PRO A 124 -7.67 11.50 -11.07
CA PRO A 124 -8.47 11.89 -12.23
C PRO A 124 -7.63 12.25 -13.48
N GLU A 125 -6.42 12.80 -13.29
CA GLU A 125 -5.47 13.15 -14.35
C GLU A 125 -4.44 12.03 -14.62
N GLY A 126 -4.57 10.89 -13.92
CA GLY A 126 -3.76 9.69 -14.12
C GLY A 126 -2.38 9.69 -13.46
N HIS A 127 -2.05 10.66 -12.62
CA HIS A 127 -0.70 10.78 -12.04
C HIS A 127 -0.36 9.69 -11.01
N TRP A 128 -1.36 9.00 -10.45
CA TRP A 128 -1.17 7.89 -9.54
C TRP A 128 -2.30 6.86 -9.63
N ALA A 129 -1.99 5.65 -9.18
CA ALA A 129 -2.96 4.58 -9.00
C ALA A 129 -2.71 3.83 -7.69
N ALA A 130 -3.79 3.39 -7.04
CA ALA A 130 -3.69 2.53 -5.87
C ALA A 130 -3.27 1.11 -6.25
N VAL A 131 -2.51 0.47 -5.37
CA VAL A 131 -2.12 -0.94 -5.48
C VAL A 131 -2.65 -1.78 -4.33
N ALA A 132 -3.07 -1.17 -3.23
CA ALA A 132 -3.72 -1.84 -2.10
C ALA A 132 -4.52 -0.85 -1.27
N LEU A 133 -5.45 -1.38 -0.43
CA LEU A 133 -6.25 -0.61 0.52
C LEU A 133 -5.92 -1.01 1.96
N ARG A 134 -6.06 -0.06 2.86
CA ARG A 134 -6.15 -0.29 4.31
C ARG A 134 -7.26 0.53 4.91
N ALA A 135 -7.88 -0.01 5.97
CA ALA A 135 -8.97 0.68 6.64
C ALA A 135 -8.49 1.28 7.97
N ARG A 136 -9.04 2.45 8.32
CA ARG A 136 -8.91 3.06 9.63
C ARG A 136 -10.02 2.52 10.52
N VAL A 137 -9.66 1.72 11.51
CA VAL A 137 -10.59 0.86 12.27
C VAL A 137 -10.55 1.18 13.75
N ILE A 138 -11.49 0.59 14.49
CA ILE A 138 -11.51 0.65 15.94
C ILE A 138 -10.91 -0.65 16.50
N TYR A 139 -9.88 -0.51 17.33
CA TYR A 139 -9.48 -1.54 18.26
C TYR A 139 -10.31 -1.42 19.51
N ALA A 140 -10.98 -2.48 19.93
CA ALA A 140 -11.86 -2.47 21.06
C ALA A 140 -11.48 -3.56 22.05
N SER A 141 -11.54 -3.28 23.36
CA SER A 141 -11.37 -4.28 24.39
C SER A 141 -12.40 -5.40 24.23
N LYS A 142 -11.98 -6.67 24.19
CA LYS A 142 -12.91 -7.80 24.12
C LYS A 142 -13.81 -7.90 25.34
N GLU A 143 -13.31 -7.52 26.51
CA GLU A 143 -13.99 -7.65 27.78
C GLU A 143 -14.93 -6.48 28.08
N ARG A 144 -14.49 -5.23 27.73
CA ARG A 144 -15.16 -4.02 28.17
C ARG A 144 -16.06 -3.40 27.09
N VAL A 145 -15.93 -3.81 25.83
CA VAL A 145 -16.70 -3.29 24.70
C VAL A 145 -17.48 -4.43 24.04
N PRO A 146 -18.76 -4.64 24.43
CA PRO A 146 -19.60 -5.69 23.86
C PRO A 146 -20.02 -5.39 22.42
N GLN A 147 -19.99 -4.12 21.98
CA GLN A 147 -20.44 -3.69 20.65
C GLN A 147 -19.62 -4.37 19.55
N THR A 148 -20.31 -4.75 18.48
CA THR A 148 -19.72 -5.31 17.25
C THR A 148 -19.75 -4.35 16.07
N ALA A 149 -20.50 -3.22 16.22
CA ALA A 149 -20.59 -2.15 15.25
C ALA A 149 -20.50 -0.80 15.97
N ILE A 150 -19.77 0.13 15.37
CA ILE A 150 -19.59 1.52 15.87
C ILE A 150 -19.49 2.39 14.62
N THR A 151 -20.12 3.57 14.62
CA THR A 151 -19.90 4.57 13.57
C THR A 151 -18.77 5.52 13.94
N TYR A 152 -18.18 6.21 12.94
CA TYR A 152 -17.16 7.24 13.24
C TYR A 152 -17.78 8.41 14.02
N GLU A 153 -19.05 8.74 13.75
CA GLU A 153 -19.76 9.78 14.44
C GLU A 153 -19.92 9.47 15.93
N GLU A 154 -20.16 8.20 16.29
CA GLU A 154 -20.30 7.77 17.70
C GLU A 154 -19.01 7.93 18.51
N LEU A 155 -17.83 8.09 17.89
CA LEU A 155 -16.59 8.33 18.64
C LEU A 155 -16.61 9.68 19.39
N ALA A 156 -17.47 10.61 18.98
CA ALA A 156 -17.73 11.88 19.67
C ALA A 156 -18.82 11.80 20.73
N ASP A 157 -19.54 10.68 20.88
CA ASP A 157 -20.60 10.50 21.86
C ASP A 157 -20.02 10.50 23.29
N PRO A 158 -20.58 11.28 24.23
CA PRO A 158 -20.15 11.31 25.64
C PRO A 158 -20.11 9.97 26.37
N LYS A 159 -20.81 8.93 25.88
CA LYS A 159 -20.71 7.56 26.43
C LYS A 159 -19.28 7.01 26.43
N TRP A 160 -18.40 7.55 25.57
CA TRP A 160 -16.99 7.17 25.46
C TRP A 160 -16.04 8.07 26.26
N LYS A 161 -16.55 8.97 27.11
CA LYS A 161 -15.72 9.90 27.87
C LYS A 161 -14.63 9.17 28.67
N GLY A 162 -13.37 9.55 28.43
CA GLY A 162 -12.21 8.95 29.08
C GLY A 162 -11.90 7.51 28.65
N LYS A 163 -12.40 7.06 27.49
CA LYS A 163 -12.29 5.66 27.06
C LYS A 163 -11.56 5.46 25.73
N ILE A 164 -11.14 6.51 25.04
CA ILE A 164 -10.52 6.40 23.72
C ILE A 164 -9.04 6.71 23.80
N CYS A 165 -8.22 5.85 23.20
CA CYS A 165 -6.79 6.09 22.94
C CYS A 165 -6.54 6.26 21.44
N THR A 166 -5.61 7.12 21.10
CA THR A 166 -5.18 7.29 19.70
C THR A 166 -3.79 7.93 19.63
N ARG A 167 -3.16 7.81 18.48
CA ARG A 167 -1.94 8.56 18.12
C ARG A 167 -2.27 10.02 17.84
N SER A 168 -1.24 10.86 17.65
CA SER A 168 -1.39 12.27 17.29
C SER A 168 -2.39 12.49 16.15
N GLY A 169 -3.21 13.54 16.27
CA GLY A 169 -4.12 14.01 15.24
C GLY A 169 -3.38 14.53 13.99
N GLN A 170 -2.16 15.05 14.18
CA GLN A 170 -1.31 15.51 13.08
C GLN A 170 -0.67 14.37 12.28
N HIS A 171 -0.66 13.14 12.82
CA HIS A 171 -0.14 12.02 12.06
C HIS A 171 -1.01 11.73 10.83
N MET A 172 -0.37 11.45 9.68
CA MET A 172 -1.04 11.30 8.38
C MET A 172 -2.26 10.35 8.41
N TYR A 173 -2.28 9.31 9.25
CA TYR A 173 -3.40 8.37 9.32
C TYR A 173 -4.64 8.95 10.00
N ASN A 174 -4.48 9.67 11.13
CA ASN A 174 -5.58 10.36 11.77
C ASN A 174 -5.99 11.59 10.96
N ASN A 175 -5.03 12.33 10.41
CA ASN A 175 -5.30 13.45 9.51
C ASN A 175 -6.14 13.00 8.30
N GLY A 176 -5.84 11.84 7.71
CA GLY A 176 -6.64 11.24 6.63
C GLY A 176 -8.08 10.90 7.05
N LEU A 177 -8.27 10.34 8.25
CA LEU A 177 -9.61 10.12 8.80
C LEU A 177 -10.35 11.45 9.00
N PHE A 178 -9.71 12.45 9.62
CA PHE A 178 -10.32 13.76 9.88
C PHE A 178 -10.64 14.50 8.58
N ALA A 179 -9.80 14.35 7.56
CA ALA A 179 -10.07 14.86 6.21
C ALA A 179 -11.31 14.19 5.58
N ALA A 180 -11.48 12.89 5.78
CA ALA A 180 -12.69 12.18 5.35
C ALA A 180 -13.93 12.64 6.13
N VAL A 181 -13.82 12.88 7.44
CA VAL A 181 -14.92 13.46 8.26
C VAL A 181 -15.31 14.85 7.73
N ILE A 182 -14.34 15.70 7.39
CA ILE A 182 -14.62 17.03 6.78
C ILE A 182 -15.36 16.87 5.45
N ALA A 183 -14.92 15.94 4.58
CA ALA A 183 -15.55 15.70 3.29
C ALA A 183 -17.01 15.21 3.43
N LYS A 184 -17.31 14.44 4.49
CA LYS A 184 -18.65 13.89 4.74
C LYS A 184 -19.59 14.85 5.45
N LEU A 185 -19.10 15.53 6.48
CA LEU A 185 -19.93 16.32 7.39
C LEU A 185 -19.85 17.84 7.15
N GLY A 186 -18.84 18.28 6.41
CA GLY A 186 -18.45 19.68 6.31
C GLY A 186 -17.59 20.12 7.50
N GLU A 187 -16.84 21.21 7.32
CA GLU A 187 -15.80 21.66 8.28
C GLU A 187 -16.33 21.98 9.67
N ALA A 188 -17.49 22.67 9.77
CA ALA A 188 -18.07 23.04 11.05
C ALA A 188 -18.48 21.82 11.89
N LYS A 189 -19.19 20.85 11.31
CA LYS A 189 -19.57 19.62 12.01
C LYS A 189 -18.37 18.72 12.32
N ALA A 190 -17.36 18.73 11.45
CA ALA A 190 -16.10 18.01 11.67
C ALA A 190 -15.35 18.60 12.88
N GLU A 191 -15.37 19.93 13.07
CA GLU A 191 -14.81 20.59 14.25
C GLU A 191 -15.54 20.17 15.54
N GLU A 192 -16.87 20.17 15.52
CA GLU A 192 -17.68 19.69 16.66
C GLU A 192 -17.39 18.23 16.99
N TRP A 193 -17.35 17.39 15.97
CA TRP A 193 -16.99 15.99 16.12
C TRP A 193 -15.58 15.81 16.72
N LEU A 194 -14.59 16.55 16.23
CA LEU A 194 -13.22 16.47 16.72
C LEU A 194 -13.09 16.94 18.18
N LYS A 195 -13.86 17.96 18.59
CA LYS A 195 -14.00 18.39 20.00
C LYS A 195 -14.59 17.28 20.86
N GLY A 196 -15.65 16.61 20.38
CA GLY A 196 -16.27 15.48 21.07
C GLY A 196 -15.29 14.30 21.20
N LEU A 197 -14.61 13.93 20.13
CA LEU A 197 -13.59 12.90 20.16
C LEU A 197 -12.47 13.25 21.16
N LYS A 198 -11.98 14.51 21.16
CA LYS A 198 -10.98 14.97 22.13
C LYS A 198 -11.48 14.82 23.56
N ALA A 199 -12.71 15.21 23.85
CA ALA A 199 -13.32 15.09 25.18
C ALA A 199 -13.44 13.64 25.66
N ASN A 200 -13.44 12.69 24.74
CA ASN A 200 -13.54 11.25 25.01
C ASN A 200 -12.18 10.55 25.15
N LEU A 201 -11.07 11.26 24.94
CA LEU A 201 -9.73 10.69 25.11
C LEU A 201 -9.47 10.33 26.58
N ALA A 202 -8.91 9.14 26.80
CA ALA A 202 -8.46 8.68 28.10
C ALA A 202 -7.15 9.32 28.54
N GLN A 203 -6.35 9.73 27.57
CA GLN A 203 -5.04 10.35 27.76
C GLN A 203 -4.69 11.21 26.54
N LYS A 204 -3.69 12.06 26.68
CA LYS A 204 -3.11 12.80 25.56
C LYS A 204 -2.70 11.82 24.43
N PRO A 205 -3.00 12.12 23.15
CA PRO A 205 -2.58 11.31 22.03
C PRO A 205 -1.09 11.00 22.07
N SER A 206 -0.72 9.73 21.92
CA SER A 206 0.68 9.30 22.03
C SER A 206 0.94 7.98 21.32
N GLY A 207 2.21 7.70 21.02
CA GLY A 207 2.64 6.47 20.39
C GLY A 207 2.09 6.27 18.98
N GLY A 208 1.91 5.03 18.62
CA GLY A 208 1.34 4.59 17.33
C GLY A 208 0.18 3.63 17.52
N ASP A 209 -0.26 3.02 16.42
CA ASP A 209 -1.44 2.12 16.44
C ASP A 209 -1.18 0.84 17.28
N ARG A 210 0.08 0.38 17.37
CA ARG A 210 0.46 -0.75 18.24
C ARG A 210 0.38 -0.39 19.72
N GLU A 211 0.88 0.80 20.08
CA GLU A 211 0.79 1.32 21.45
C GLU A 211 -0.66 1.58 21.85
N THR A 212 -1.53 1.97 20.91
CA THR A 212 -2.98 2.06 21.14
C THR A 212 -3.56 0.70 21.57
N ALA A 213 -3.23 -0.39 20.88
CA ALA A 213 -3.66 -1.74 21.28
C ALA A 213 -3.08 -2.16 22.64
N ARG A 214 -1.82 -1.83 22.92
CA ARG A 214 -1.17 -2.04 24.24
C ARG A 214 -1.93 -1.34 25.35
N ASP A 215 -2.30 -0.08 25.15
CA ASP A 215 -2.94 0.73 26.17
C ASP A 215 -4.39 0.26 26.45
N ILE A 216 -5.09 -0.27 25.41
CA ILE A 216 -6.36 -0.98 25.61
C ILE A 216 -6.16 -2.27 26.40
N ALA A 217 -5.16 -3.08 26.06
CA ALA A 217 -4.86 -4.32 26.78
C ALA A 217 -4.50 -4.05 28.23
N ALA A 218 -3.83 -2.94 28.52
CA ALA A 218 -3.48 -2.48 29.87
C ALA A 218 -4.66 -1.82 30.63
N GLY A 219 -5.85 -1.69 30.04
CA GLY A 219 -7.02 -1.10 30.69
C GLY A 219 -7.01 0.43 30.78
N LYS A 220 -6.09 1.14 30.11
CA LYS A 220 -6.04 2.60 30.13
C LYS A 220 -7.17 3.22 29.30
N CYS A 221 -7.66 2.53 28.29
CA CYS A 221 -8.79 2.91 27.46
C CYS A 221 -9.55 1.66 27.00
N ASP A 222 -10.78 1.84 26.52
CA ASP A 222 -11.63 0.74 26.06
C ASP A 222 -11.60 0.60 24.54
N LEU A 223 -11.44 1.73 23.84
CA LEU A 223 -11.38 1.86 22.39
C LEU A 223 -10.09 2.54 21.94
N GLY A 224 -9.73 2.30 20.68
CA GLY A 224 -8.69 3.07 20.04
C GLY A 224 -8.77 3.03 18.53
N ILE A 225 -8.20 4.04 17.87
CA ILE A 225 -8.20 4.17 16.43
C ILE A 225 -6.89 3.61 15.88
N GLY A 226 -6.97 2.64 14.95
CA GLY A 226 -5.80 2.00 14.35
C GLY A 226 -6.02 1.60 12.89
N ASN A 227 -4.96 1.18 12.20
CA ASN A 227 -5.06 0.58 10.87
C ASN A 227 -5.18 -0.94 10.96
N THR A 228 -5.93 -1.54 10.03
CA THR A 228 -6.19 -2.98 9.95
C THR A 228 -4.94 -3.84 10.06
N TYR A 229 -3.92 -3.52 9.28
CA TYR A 229 -2.72 -4.34 9.16
C TYR A 229 -1.85 -4.39 10.42
N TYR A 230 -1.85 -3.35 11.27
CA TYR A 230 -1.05 -3.40 12.50
C TYR A 230 -1.58 -4.44 13.48
N TRP A 231 -2.92 -4.56 13.58
CA TRP A 231 -3.49 -5.59 14.43
C TRP A 231 -3.14 -7.00 13.92
N ALA A 232 -3.21 -7.19 12.59
CA ALA A 232 -2.84 -8.46 11.98
C ALA A 232 -1.36 -8.80 12.20
N LEU A 233 -0.46 -7.82 12.02
CA LEU A 233 0.97 -8.00 12.30
C LEU A 233 1.23 -8.38 13.77
N MET A 234 0.58 -7.73 14.72
CA MET A 234 0.68 -8.07 16.15
C MET A 234 0.16 -9.49 16.43
N ASN A 235 -0.90 -9.91 15.74
CA ASN A 235 -1.48 -11.24 15.96
C ASN A 235 -0.63 -12.36 15.36
N ASP A 236 -0.07 -12.18 14.18
CA ASP A 236 0.52 -13.24 13.37
C ASP A 236 2.05 -13.24 13.37
N VAL A 237 2.69 -12.08 13.51
CA VAL A 237 4.13 -11.89 13.26
C VAL A 237 4.89 -11.39 14.48
N GLU A 238 4.34 -10.44 15.21
CA GLU A 238 5.00 -9.76 16.31
C GLU A 238 4.70 -10.47 17.64
N ALA A 239 5.39 -11.56 17.92
CA ALA A 239 5.12 -12.45 19.07
C ALA A 239 5.10 -11.71 20.42
N ASP A 240 5.94 -10.71 20.61
CA ASP A 240 6.01 -9.84 21.79
C ASP A 240 4.77 -8.94 21.96
N LYS A 241 4.03 -8.67 20.87
CA LYS A 241 2.82 -7.83 20.85
C LYS A 241 1.54 -8.64 20.71
N LYS A 242 1.63 -9.93 20.49
CA LYS A 242 0.46 -10.83 20.39
C LYS A 242 -0.52 -10.72 21.57
N PRO A 243 -0.08 -10.55 22.83
CA PRO A 243 -1.00 -10.31 23.95
C PRO A 243 -1.91 -9.10 23.76
N TRP A 244 -1.42 -8.02 23.11
CA TRP A 244 -2.23 -6.82 22.85
C TRP A 244 -3.34 -7.09 21.80
N ALA A 245 -3.01 -7.83 20.75
CA ALA A 245 -4.01 -8.29 19.78
C ALA A 245 -5.01 -9.26 20.43
N THR A 246 -4.53 -10.19 21.29
CA THR A 246 -5.40 -11.15 21.98
C THR A 246 -6.44 -10.47 22.88
N ALA A 247 -6.07 -9.41 23.59
CA ALA A 247 -6.97 -8.64 24.46
C ALA A 247 -7.94 -7.75 23.69
N THR A 248 -7.71 -7.50 22.42
CA THR A 248 -8.51 -6.59 21.57
C THR A 248 -9.19 -7.32 20.44
N LYS A 249 -10.22 -6.70 19.87
CA LYS A 249 -10.88 -7.06 18.61
C LYS A 249 -10.88 -5.86 17.66
N VAL A 250 -10.97 -6.15 16.37
CA VAL A 250 -11.13 -5.12 15.34
C VAL A 250 -12.62 -4.96 15.03
N ILE A 251 -13.10 -3.73 15.01
CA ILE A 251 -14.42 -3.35 14.51
C ILE A 251 -14.17 -2.49 13.26
N LEU A 252 -14.84 -2.82 12.16
CA LEU A 252 -14.87 -2.02 10.93
C LEU A 252 -15.93 -0.91 11.12
N PRO A 253 -15.56 0.31 11.51
CA PRO A 253 -16.53 1.37 11.69
C PRO A 253 -17.01 1.88 10.34
N THR A 254 -18.22 2.44 10.30
CA THR A 254 -18.76 3.07 9.09
C THR A 254 -19.14 4.51 9.37
N PHE A 255 -19.10 5.36 8.35
CA PHE A 255 -19.86 6.61 8.40
C PHE A 255 -21.35 6.30 8.35
N GLN A 256 -22.17 7.13 8.98
CA GLN A 256 -23.63 7.04 8.84
C GLN A 256 -24.03 7.18 7.38
N GLY A 257 -24.73 6.16 6.85
CA GLY A 257 -25.09 6.09 5.43
C GLY A 257 -23.92 5.83 4.47
N GLY A 258 -22.74 5.48 4.98
CA GLY A 258 -21.52 5.23 4.19
C GLY A 258 -20.87 3.90 4.46
N GLY A 259 -19.53 3.88 4.34
CA GLY A 259 -18.68 2.73 4.58
C GLY A 259 -17.54 3.05 5.55
N THR A 260 -16.61 2.12 5.65
CA THR A 260 -15.37 2.29 6.43
C THR A 260 -14.40 3.19 5.68
N GLN A 261 -13.82 4.17 6.37
CA GLN A 261 -12.77 5.00 5.79
C GLN A 261 -11.57 4.13 5.41
N VAL A 262 -11.15 4.27 4.16
CA VAL A 262 -9.97 3.59 3.62
C VAL A 262 -8.92 4.61 3.17
N ASN A 263 -7.67 4.16 3.11
CA ASN A 263 -6.58 4.86 2.48
C ASN A 263 -5.81 3.87 1.62
N ILE A 264 -4.93 4.36 0.76
CA ILE A 264 -4.27 3.55 -0.25
C ILE A 264 -2.76 3.43 -0.03
N SER A 265 -2.21 2.29 -0.42
CA SER A 265 -0.85 2.19 -0.92
C SER A 265 -0.91 2.36 -2.43
N GLY A 266 -0.05 3.17 -2.99
CA GLY A 266 -0.14 3.51 -4.40
C GLY A 266 1.20 3.79 -5.06
N VAL A 267 1.17 3.88 -6.36
CA VAL A 267 2.33 4.13 -7.22
C VAL A 267 2.13 5.37 -8.06
N ALA A 268 3.22 6.07 -8.34
CA ALA A 268 3.29 7.17 -9.30
C ALA A 268 4.46 6.95 -10.25
N LEU A 269 4.24 7.24 -11.53
CA LEU A 269 5.30 7.29 -12.53
C LEU A 269 6.06 8.60 -12.38
N ILE A 270 7.39 8.54 -12.28
CA ILE A 270 8.21 9.75 -12.21
C ILE A 270 8.38 10.35 -13.61
N LYS A 271 8.21 11.68 -13.69
CA LYS A 271 8.20 12.43 -14.95
C LYS A 271 9.51 12.27 -15.73
N THR A 272 10.63 12.20 -15.03
CA THR A 272 11.98 12.09 -15.58
C THR A 272 12.48 10.65 -15.64
N ALA A 273 11.62 9.64 -15.41
CA ALA A 273 11.98 8.23 -15.35
C ALA A 273 12.87 7.80 -16.51
N PRO A 274 14.14 7.42 -16.26
CA PRO A 274 15.04 6.96 -17.32
C PRO A 274 14.62 5.59 -17.87
N ASN A 275 13.99 4.74 -17.05
CA ASN A 275 13.56 3.38 -17.44
C ASN A 275 12.02 3.31 -17.56
N LYS A 276 11.41 4.29 -18.25
CA LYS A 276 9.94 4.45 -18.33
C LYS A 276 9.18 3.17 -18.73
N ALA A 277 9.73 2.39 -19.70
CA ALA A 277 9.07 1.16 -20.13
C ALA A 277 9.03 0.11 -19.00
N ASN A 278 10.11 -0.04 -18.23
CA ASN A 278 10.16 -0.93 -17.07
C ASN A 278 9.31 -0.40 -15.91
N ALA A 279 9.23 0.92 -15.73
CA ALA A 279 8.34 1.57 -14.79
C ALA A 279 6.87 1.22 -15.06
N MET A 280 6.42 1.36 -16.30
CA MET A 280 5.06 0.99 -16.71
C MET A 280 4.81 -0.50 -16.52
N LYS A 281 5.75 -1.37 -16.91
CA LYS A 281 5.66 -2.81 -16.68
C LYS A 281 5.50 -3.15 -15.19
N PHE A 282 6.24 -2.47 -14.31
CA PHE A 282 6.13 -2.65 -12.86
C PHE A 282 4.76 -2.18 -12.33
N ILE A 283 4.31 -1.00 -12.73
CA ILE A 283 3.02 -0.43 -12.31
C ILE A 283 1.86 -1.37 -12.69
N GLU A 284 1.86 -1.89 -13.92
CA GLU A 284 0.86 -2.84 -14.40
C GLU A 284 0.97 -4.20 -13.71
N TRP A 285 2.20 -4.68 -13.46
CA TRP A 285 2.41 -5.93 -12.75
C TRP A 285 1.89 -5.87 -11.31
N MET A 286 2.01 -4.71 -10.62
CA MET A 286 1.52 -4.52 -9.25
C MET A 286 0.01 -4.75 -9.10
N VAL A 287 -0.77 -4.67 -10.17
CA VAL A 287 -2.22 -4.96 -10.17
C VAL A 287 -2.57 -6.32 -10.77
N SER A 288 -1.58 -7.18 -11.06
CA SER A 288 -1.81 -8.58 -11.45
C SER A 288 -2.27 -9.42 -10.26
N ASP A 289 -2.97 -10.54 -10.50
CA ASP A 289 -3.43 -11.45 -9.44
C ASP A 289 -2.29 -11.88 -8.52
N LYS A 290 -1.16 -12.26 -9.13
CA LYS A 290 0.04 -12.69 -8.40
C LYS A 290 0.60 -11.60 -7.48
N ALA A 291 0.76 -10.38 -8.01
CA ALA A 291 1.29 -9.28 -7.23
C ALA A 291 0.33 -8.87 -6.11
N GLN A 292 -0.97 -8.85 -6.40
CA GLN A 292 -2.00 -8.51 -5.42
C GLN A 292 -2.07 -9.53 -4.28
N GLN A 293 -1.97 -10.83 -4.58
CA GLN A 293 -1.91 -11.86 -3.54
C GLN A 293 -0.64 -11.74 -2.69
N LEU A 294 0.53 -11.60 -3.33
CA LEU A 294 1.79 -11.41 -2.61
C LEU A 294 1.77 -10.15 -1.74
N HIS A 295 1.19 -9.07 -2.24
CA HIS A 295 1.05 -7.82 -1.50
C HIS A 295 0.16 -8.02 -0.27
N ALA A 296 -1.02 -8.63 -0.44
CA ALA A 296 -1.95 -8.90 0.65
C ALA A 296 -1.32 -9.77 1.74
N ASP A 297 -0.56 -10.80 1.36
CA ASP A 297 0.09 -11.71 2.29
C ASP A 297 1.28 -11.06 3.02
N ALA A 298 2.09 -10.26 2.32
CA ALA A 298 3.27 -9.61 2.89
C ALA A 298 2.92 -8.39 3.77
N THR A 299 1.85 -7.66 3.44
CA THR A 299 1.56 -6.37 4.07
C THR A 299 0.29 -6.34 4.90
N TYR A 300 -0.55 -7.39 4.82
CA TYR A 300 -1.87 -7.43 5.44
C TYR A 300 -2.78 -6.28 5.00
N GLU A 301 -2.60 -5.80 3.78
CA GLU A 301 -3.49 -4.83 3.15
C GLU A 301 -4.54 -5.54 2.27
N TYR A 302 -5.67 -4.89 2.02
CA TYR A 302 -6.70 -5.43 1.14
C TYR A 302 -6.24 -5.33 -0.32
N PRO A 303 -6.43 -6.39 -1.13
CA PRO A 303 -6.17 -6.32 -2.55
C PRO A 303 -7.02 -5.23 -3.22
N MET A 304 -6.43 -4.56 -4.22
CA MET A 304 -7.16 -3.62 -5.06
C MET A 304 -7.99 -4.34 -6.14
N LYS A 305 -7.48 -5.46 -6.64
CA LYS A 305 -8.12 -6.22 -7.70
C LYS A 305 -9.23 -7.11 -7.17
N ALA A 306 -10.42 -7.02 -7.76
CA ALA A 306 -11.54 -7.88 -7.42
C ALA A 306 -11.22 -9.36 -7.68
N GLY A 307 -11.70 -10.25 -6.80
CA GLY A 307 -11.49 -11.69 -6.92
C GLY A 307 -10.19 -12.22 -6.30
N VAL A 308 -9.24 -11.36 -5.96
CA VAL A 308 -8.04 -11.77 -5.22
C VAL A 308 -8.41 -11.99 -3.75
N PRO A 309 -8.04 -13.13 -3.14
CA PRO A 309 -8.37 -13.41 -1.75
C PRO A 309 -7.74 -12.41 -0.78
N VAL A 310 -8.52 -11.99 0.21
CA VAL A 310 -8.03 -11.20 1.34
C VAL A 310 -7.26 -12.13 2.28
N ASN A 311 -6.17 -11.63 2.89
CA ASN A 311 -5.44 -12.37 3.92
C ASN A 311 -6.40 -12.86 5.01
N LYS A 312 -6.20 -14.11 5.51
CA LYS A 312 -7.12 -14.78 6.45
C LYS A 312 -7.36 -13.98 7.73
N THR A 313 -6.32 -13.37 8.30
CA THR A 313 -6.45 -12.56 9.51
C THR A 313 -7.24 -11.28 9.24
N ILE A 314 -7.00 -10.64 8.11
CA ILE A 314 -7.80 -9.47 7.69
C ILE A 314 -9.26 -9.85 7.42
N ALA A 315 -9.51 -11.00 6.79
CA ALA A 315 -10.86 -11.51 6.54
C ALA A 315 -11.64 -11.79 7.84
N SER A 316 -10.95 -12.12 8.94
CA SER A 316 -11.59 -12.38 10.24
C SER A 316 -12.25 -11.14 10.88
N TYR A 317 -11.94 -9.92 10.39
CA TYR A 317 -12.62 -8.70 10.85
C TYR A 317 -14.04 -8.54 10.27
N GLY A 318 -14.40 -9.35 9.31
CA GLY A 318 -15.63 -9.25 8.54
C GLY A 318 -15.40 -8.61 7.16
N THR A 319 -16.47 -8.44 6.42
CA THR A 319 -16.42 -7.87 5.07
C THR A 319 -16.24 -6.35 5.12
N LEU A 320 -15.15 -5.87 4.53
CA LEU A 320 -14.92 -4.42 4.39
C LEU A 320 -15.91 -3.83 3.38
N LYS A 321 -16.79 -2.94 3.85
CA LYS A 321 -17.56 -2.04 3.01
C LYS A 321 -16.81 -0.71 2.97
N ALA A 322 -15.90 -0.53 2.02
CA ALA A 322 -15.15 0.71 1.87
C ALA A 322 -16.08 1.89 1.59
N ASP A 323 -15.81 3.03 2.22
CA ASP A 323 -16.55 4.26 1.92
C ASP A 323 -16.25 4.71 0.47
N PRO A 324 -17.26 5.13 -0.30
CA PRO A 324 -17.08 5.51 -1.70
C PRO A 324 -16.42 6.88 -1.91
N LEU A 325 -15.99 7.56 -0.85
CA LEU A 325 -15.33 8.87 -0.94
C LEU A 325 -14.07 8.76 -1.82
N PRO A 326 -13.97 9.54 -2.91
CA PRO A 326 -12.76 9.58 -3.73
C PRO A 326 -11.53 9.99 -2.94
N MET A 327 -10.40 9.34 -3.17
CA MET A 327 -9.14 9.63 -2.49
C MET A 327 -8.69 11.08 -2.69
N SER A 328 -8.90 11.65 -3.87
CA SER A 328 -8.60 13.06 -4.16
C SER A 328 -9.40 14.03 -3.29
N GLN A 329 -10.67 13.74 -3.00
CA GLN A 329 -11.48 14.58 -2.10
C GLN A 329 -10.98 14.49 -0.64
N MET A 330 -10.57 13.31 -0.19
CA MET A 330 -9.95 13.16 1.12
C MET A 330 -8.63 13.95 1.18
N ALA A 331 -7.79 13.81 0.16
CA ALA A 331 -6.51 14.52 0.08
C ALA A 331 -6.68 16.05 0.08
N ALA A 332 -7.68 16.58 -0.64
CA ALA A 332 -7.97 18.02 -0.71
C ALA A 332 -8.33 18.63 0.66
N ASN A 333 -8.86 17.84 1.61
CA ASN A 333 -9.22 18.32 2.95
C ASN A 333 -8.10 18.16 4.01
N ARG A 334 -6.94 17.61 3.66
CA ARG A 334 -5.85 17.34 4.64
C ARG A 334 -5.33 18.58 5.36
N LYS A 335 -5.12 19.69 4.63
CA LYS A 335 -4.66 20.95 5.23
C LYS A 335 -5.69 21.49 6.23
N LYS A 336 -6.98 21.40 5.89
CA LYS A 336 -8.08 21.77 6.79
C LYS A 336 -8.11 20.86 8.01
N ALA A 337 -7.96 19.55 7.83
CA ALA A 337 -7.91 18.59 8.94
C ALA A 337 -6.76 18.91 9.90
N SER A 338 -5.55 19.21 9.39
CA SER A 338 -4.40 19.63 10.19
C SER A 338 -4.70 20.94 10.96
N ALA A 339 -5.27 21.93 10.30
CA ALA A 339 -5.67 23.18 10.94
C ALA A 339 -6.74 22.99 12.04
N LEU A 340 -7.69 22.06 11.85
CA LEU A 340 -8.67 21.73 12.89
C LEU A 340 -8.05 21.02 14.10
N VAL A 341 -7.08 20.14 13.89
CA VAL A 341 -6.30 19.50 14.97
C VAL A 341 -5.65 20.55 15.86
N ASP A 342 -5.01 21.56 15.25
CA ASP A 342 -4.37 22.66 15.99
C ASP A 342 -5.42 23.56 16.68
N LYS A 343 -6.47 23.96 15.96
CA LYS A 343 -7.55 24.81 16.46
C LYS A 343 -8.25 24.20 17.68
N VAL A 344 -8.53 22.90 17.65
CA VAL A 344 -9.15 22.16 18.76
C VAL A 344 -8.13 21.85 19.85
N GLY A 345 -6.83 21.96 19.56
CA GLY A 345 -5.75 21.54 20.46
C GLY A 345 -5.80 20.04 20.74
N PHE A 346 -6.07 19.23 19.71
CA PHE A 346 -6.34 17.79 19.87
C PHE A 346 -5.16 17.05 20.51
N ASP A 347 -3.94 17.46 20.20
CA ASP A 347 -2.70 16.85 20.68
C ASP A 347 -2.17 17.49 21.99
N ASN A 348 -2.94 18.39 22.63
CA ASN A 348 -2.53 19.13 23.83
C ASN A 348 -3.06 18.49 25.12
#